data_e27c802a4fd368eb0b90be369648ec04
#
_entry.id   e27c802a4fd368eb0b90be369648ec04
#
_cell.length_a   1.000
_cell.length_b   1.000
_cell.length_c   1.000
_cell.angle_alpha   90.00
_cell.angle_beta   90.00
_cell.angle_gamma   90.00
#
_symmetry.space_group_name_H-M   'P 1'
#
loop_
_entity.id
_entity.type
_entity.pdbx_description
1 polymer ?
#
loop_
_entity_poly.entity_id
_entity_poly.type
_entity_poly.pdbx_seq_one_letter_code
_entity_poly.pdbx_strand_id
1 'polypeptide(L)'
;MRARNLMRLASVASVCSLIAACGSSAPADISAPTASVGAIPLLARASTRRLLDWPEFGLNPQRTDVSESATDITGANVAHLRRVQLKLAGTVDSSPIYLHDALVGGAAHNVIVLTTTYGKTLAIDADSSRTLWTFTPSGYQNWAGSAQITTVSPLADPDRRFVYAASPDGLIHKLSLAGGSEDSAGAWPVSITRDATHEKLGSALNIDGSDLIATTSGYFGDAPTYQGHVVLISRSSGKLQGVFNTLCANRRTIMVPSSCAQSDSAILSRGGAVVEPGGGRLLIDTGNAHWNGATDFGDSVLELAVPGLTLRQAFTPTDQETLNASDLDLGSSAPALLGEDRIVLAGKDGIMRVLALSRLSGRPPSSRETLGGEVQRLPAPGGGELFTAPAVWRRDGRTTMFVADENATAAYVMRRGRLYLAWENHTAGTSPVMAGGLLYVYEPSAGGIYVYHPGSPSPIAKLPGAPGHWNSPIVVDGHVVEPEGNANDHSLSGTLEIFSAG
;
A
#
# COMPACT_ATOMS: atom_id res chain seq x y z
N MET A 1 -7.15 36.96 -42.53
CA MET A 1 -6.08 37.58 -43.37
C MET A 1 -4.78 36.90 -43.02
N ARG A 2 -4.29 36.14 -43.97
CA ARG A 2 -2.95 36.13 -44.58
C ARG A 2 -1.78 36.12 -43.56
N ALA A 3 -0.81 35.27 -43.61
CA ALA A 3 -0.27 34.26 -44.51
C ALA A 3 1.23 34.09 -44.21
N ARG A 4 1.74 32.84 -44.24
CA ARG A 4 3.02 32.42 -44.89
C ARG A 4 4.34 32.99 -44.38
N ASN A 5 5.41 32.23 -44.18
CA ASN A 5 6.21 31.35 -45.05
C ASN A 5 7.25 30.59 -44.19
N LEU A 6 7.50 29.34 -44.31
CA LEU A 6 8.30 28.57 -45.29
C LEU A 6 9.83 28.61 -45.13
N MET A 7 10.34 27.40 -44.83
CA MET A 7 11.52 26.74 -45.43
C MET A 7 12.95 27.19 -45.14
N ARG A 8 13.84 26.30 -44.68
CA ARG A 8 14.81 25.62 -45.56
C ARG A 8 15.59 24.53 -44.79
N LEU A 9 15.74 23.42 -45.52
CA LEU A 9 16.69 22.33 -45.30
C LEU A 9 18.14 22.75 -45.58
N ALA A 10 19.08 22.05 -44.94
CA ALA A 10 20.32 21.64 -45.60
C ALA A 10 20.97 20.45 -44.87
N SER A 11 21.12 19.36 -45.58
CA SER A 11 21.91 18.18 -45.29
C SER A 11 23.39 18.44 -45.60
N VAL A 12 24.32 17.80 -44.89
CA VAL A 12 25.57 17.28 -45.45
C VAL A 12 26.05 16.07 -44.66
N ALA A 13 26.30 14.98 -45.39
CA ALA A 13 26.95 13.75 -44.99
C ALA A 13 28.45 13.80 -45.29
N SER A 14 29.26 13.03 -44.59
CA SER A 14 30.43 12.25 -45.09
C SER A 14 31.17 11.63 -43.91
N VAL A 15 31.22 10.36 -43.77
CA VAL A 15 32.15 9.30 -44.28
C VAL A 15 33.60 9.50 -43.83
N CYS A 16 34.11 8.58 -43.02
CA CYS A 16 35.28 7.73 -43.38
C CYS A 16 35.60 6.66 -42.30
N SER A 17 35.80 5.48 -42.81
CA SER A 17 36.21 4.22 -42.19
C SER A 17 37.72 4.16 -41.86
N LEU A 18 38.12 3.18 -41.00
CA LEU A 18 39.31 2.33 -41.11
C LEU A 18 39.42 1.46 -39.84
N ILE A 19 39.17 0.19 -39.90
CA ILE A 19 39.97 -1.06 -40.16
C ILE A 19 40.90 -1.44 -39.02
N ALA A 20 40.51 -2.53 -38.37
CA ALA A 20 41.14 -3.79 -37.98
C ALA A 20 42.39 -3.87 -37.08
N ALA A 21 42.30 -4.76 -36.09
CA ALA A 21 43.22 -5.89 -35.95
C ALA A 21 42.72 -6.91 -34.94
N CYS A 22 42.77 -8.18 -35.33
CA CYS A 22 42.48 -9.38 -34.57
C CYS A 22 43.53 -9.71 -33.50
N GLY A 23 43.06 -10.31 -32.39
CA GLY A 23 43.87 -10.99 -31.44
C GLY A 23 43.05 -12.08 -30.73
N SER A 24 43.24 -13.34 -31.18
CA SER A 24 42.63 -14.53 -30.61
C SER A 24 43.48 -15.03 -29.40
N SER A 25 42.80 -15.35 -28.30
CA SER A 25 43.33 -16.27 -27.31
C SER A 25 42.24 -17.16 -26.74
N ALA A 26 42.48 -18.46 -26.71
CA ALA A 26 41.59 -19.55 -26.36
C ALA A 26 41.28 -19.64 -24.85
N PRO A 27 40.23 -20.36 -24.46
CA PRO A 27 39.76 -20.42 -23.08
C PRO A 27 40.50 -21.47 -22.26
N ALA A 28 40.74 -21.14 -20.98
CA ALA A 28 41.24 -22.08 -19.98
C ALA A 28 40.06 -22.76 -19.27
N ASP A 29 40.07 -24.08 -19.24
CA ASP A 29 39.18 -24.94 -18.46
C ASP A 29 39.37 -24.67 -16.95
N ILE A 30 38.28 -24.39 -16.24
CA ILE A 30 38.23 -24.44 -14.78
C ILE A 30 37.13 -25.41 -14.37
N SER A 31 37.53 -26.57 -13.86
CA SER A 31 36.70 -27.60 -13.25
C SER A 31 36.01 -27.05 -11.98
N ALA A 32 34.69 -27.23 -11.87
CA ALA A 32 33.93 -26.89 -10.69
C ALA A 32 34.11 -27.96 -9.58
N PRO A 33 34.21 -27.56 -8.30
CA PRO A 33 34.18 -28.53 -7.20
C PRO A 33 32.68 -28.87 -6.87
N THR A 34 32.43 -30.18 -6.80
CA THR A 34 31.18 -30.76 -6.27
C THR A 34 31.06 -30.46 -4.78
N ALA A 35 30.12 -29.64 -4.38
CA ALA A 35 29.77 -29.42 -2.99
C ALA A 35 28.72 -30.43 -2.53
N SER A 36 29.04 -31.15 -1.46
CA SER A 36 28.14 -32.07 -0.74
C SER A 36 26.99 -31.29 -0.07
N VAL A 37 25.78 -31.74 -0.27
CA VAL A 37 24.56 -31.19 0.41
C VAL A 37 24.64 -31.58 1.88
N GLY A 38 25.10 -30.67 2.73
CA GLY A 38 25.03 -30.78 4.18
C GLY A 38 23.63 -30.37 4.72
N ALA A 39 23.13 -31.11 5.71
CA ALA A 39 21.85 -30.86 6.35
C ALA A 39 21.76 -29.42 6.89
N ILE A 40 20.74 -28.68 6.50
CA ILE A 40 20.45 -27.29 6.93
C ILE A 40 20.02 -27.31 8.41
N PRO A 41 20.62 -26.50 9.31
CA PRO A 41 20.26 -26.46 10.73
C PRO A 41 18.82 -25.94 10.96
N LEU A 42 18.17 -26.41 12.05
CA LEU A 42 16.79 -26.04 12.43
C LEU A 42 16.53 -24.51 12.49
N LEU A 43 17.55 -23.71 12.77
CA LEU A 43 17.43 -22.22 12.77
C LEU A 43 17.22 -21.62 11.37
N ALA A 44 17.70 -22.29 10.31
CA ALA A 44 17.47 -21.86 8.93
C ALA A 44 16.00 -22.14 8.49
N ARG A 45 15.36 -23.17 9.05
CA ARG A 45 13.94 -23.45 8.79
C ARG A 45 13.00 -22.41 9.40
N ALA A 46 13.34 -21.82 10.56
CA ALA A 46 12.51 -20.76 11.17
C ALA A 46 12.61 -19.43 10.40
N SER A 47 13.76 -19.14 9.79
CA SER A 47 13.92 -17.93 8.97
C SER A 47 13.25 -18.06 7.59
N THR A 48 13.24 -19.24 6.99
CA THR A 48 12.55 -19.50 5.72
C THR A 48 11.02 -19.46 5.86
N ARG A 49 10.45 -19.84 6.99
CA ARG A 49 9.00 -19.73 7.23
C ARG A 49 8.47 -18.29 7.20
N ARG A 50 9.22 -17.32 7.73
CA ARG A 50 8.82 -15.90 7.70
C ARG A 50 8.86 -15.27 6.31
N LEU A 51 9.64 -15.82 5.39
CA LEU A 51 9.69 -15.34 4.02
C LEU A 51 8.45 -15.72 3.18
N LEU A 52 7.61 -16.62 3.70
CA LEU A 52 6.37 -17.06 3.05
C LEU A 52 5.12 -16.40 3.66
N ASP A 53 5.26 -15.47 4.62
CA ASP A 53 4.15 -14.68 5.13
C ASP A 53 3.94 -13.41 4.28
N TRP A 54 2.69 -12.96 4.22
CA TRP A 54 2.29 -11.62 3.80
C TRP A 54 1.52 -10.97 4.95
N PRO A 55 2.19 -10.44 5.97
CA PRO A 55 1.59 -10.18 7.27
C PRO A 55 0.78 -8.88 7.37
N GLU A 56 0.88 -8.00 6.37
CA GLU A 56 0.25 -6.69 6.34
C GLU A 56 0.12 -6.16 4.90
N PHE A 57 -0.66 -5.10 4.70
CA PHE A 57 -0.74 -4.40 3.41
C PHE A 57 0.66 -4.01 2.93
N GLY A 58 0.93 -4.23 1.65
CA GLY A 58 2.23 -3.88 1.06
C GLY A 58 3.39 -4.77 1.53
N LEU A 59 3.11 -5.92 2.15
CA LEU A 59 4.04 -6.95 2.62
C LEU A 59 4.80 -6.57 3.91
N ASN A 60 5.16 -5.29 4.09
CA ASN A 60 6.05 -4.84 5.17
C ASN A 60 5.74 -3.39 5.58
N PRO A 61 6.28 -2.91 6.71
CA PRO A 61 6.02 -1.55 7.20
C PRO A 61 6.41 -0.43 6.24
N GLN A 62 7.30 -0.70 5.26
CA GLN A 62 7.71 0.23 4.21
C GLN A 62 6.76 0.24 3.01
N ARG A 63 5.74 -0.63 2.97
CA ARG A 63 4.76 -0.75 1.88
C ARG A 63 5.41 -0.97 0.51
N THR A 64 6.35 -1.92 0.45
CA THR A 64 7.10 -2.15 -0.80
C THR A 64 6.28 -2.84 -1.88
N ASP A 65 5.25 -3.60 -1.53
CA ASP A 65 4.44 -4.47 -2.42
C ASP A 65 5.30 -5.43 -3.27
N VAL A 66 6.45 -5.82 -2.75
CA VAL A 66 7.43 -6.68 -3.45
C VAL A 66 7.87 -7.83 -2.57
N SER A 67 7.62 -9.06 -3.02
CA SER A 67 8.17 -10.29 -2.43
C SER A 67 9.24 -10.87 -3.33
N GLU A 68 10.44 -11.07 -2.76
CA GLU A 68 11.55 -11.77 -3.41
C GLU A 68 11.49 -13.29 -3.20
N SER A 69 10.50 -13.79 -2.44
CA SER A 69 10.31 -15.22 -2.21
C SER A 69 9.83 -15.93 -3.47
N ALA A 70 10.27 -17.16 -3.64
CA ALA A 70 9.73 -18.02 -4.69
C ALA A 70 8.24 -18.30 -4.42
N THR A 71 7.42 -18.21 -5.44
CA THR A 71 5.98 -18.43 -5.35
C THR A 71 5.51 -19.68 -6.10
N ASP A 72 6.43 -20.43 -6.73
CA ASP A 72 6.12 -21.53 -7.66
C ASP A 72 5.23 -21.14 -8.85
N ILE A 73 4.85 -19.85 -8.94
CA ILE A 73 4.13 -19.26 -10.06
C ILE A 73 5.13 -18.62 -11.01
N THR A 74 5.07 -19.03 -12.26
CA THR A 74 5.99 -18.63 -13.32
C THR A 74 5.22 -18.14 -14.56
N GLY A 75 5.89 -17.49 -15.49
CA GLY A 75 5.29 -17.11 -16.77
C GLY A 75 4.75 -18.32 -17.58
N ALA A 76 5.23 -19.54 -17.31
CA ALA A 76 4.77 -20.74 -17.98
C ALA A 76 3.48 -21.33 -17.40
N ASN A 77 3.22 -21.17 -16.10
CA ASN A 77 2.06 -21.79 -15.45
C ASN A 77 0.99 -20.79 -14.99
N VAL A 78 1.28 -19.49 -14.92
CA VAL A 78 0.37 -18.48 -14.38
C VAL A 78 -1.00 -18.45 -15.07
N ALA A 79 -1.07 -18.75 -16.37
CA ALA A 79 -2.33 -18.81 -17.11
C ALA A 79 -3.18 -20.08 -16.80
N HIS A 80 -2.61 -21.02 -16.07
CA HIS A 80 -3.19 -22.35 -15.80
C HIS A 80 -3.34 -22.65 -14.31
N LEU A 81 -3.30 -21.63 -13.45
CA LEU A 81 -3.52 -21.79 -12.03
C LEU A 81 -4.93 -22.36 -11.75
N ARG A 82 -5.02 -23.20 -10.73
CA ARG A 82 -6.32 -23.69 -10.24
C ARG A 82 -7.05 -22.51 -9.55
N ARG A 83 -8.26 -22.21 -9.99
CA ARG A 83 -9.10 -21.17 -9.42
C ARG A 83 -10.13 -21.74 -8.45
N VAL A 84 -10.29 -21.09 -7.31
CA VAL A 84 -11.40 -21.27 -6.39
C VAL A 84 -12.02 -19.91 -6.09
N GLN A 85 -13.34 -19.82 -6.26
CA GLN A 85 -14.11 -18.64 -5.91
C GLN A 85 -14.91 -18.91 -4.63
N LEU A 86 -14.70 -18.11 -3.60
CA LEU A 86 -15.41 -18.18 -2.34
C LEU A 86 -16.40 -17.05 -2.18
N LYS A 87 -17.63 -17.38 -1.78
CA LYS A 87 -18.58 -16.38 -1.33
C LYS A 87 -18.28 -15.99 0.12
N LEU A 88 -18.14 -14.70 0.37
CA LEU A 88 -17.88 -14.13 1.67
C LEU A 88 -19.17 -13.60 2.34
N ALA A 89 -19.17 -13.61 3.69
CA ALA A 89 -20.25 -13.05 4.51
C ALA A 89 -20.09 -11.53 4.71
N GLY A 90 -19.70 -10.80 3.66
CA GLY A 90 -19.50 -9.36 3.60
C GLY A 90 -18.56 -8.97 2.47
N THR A 91 -18.72 -7.76 1.97
CA THR A 91 -17.80 -7.16 1.00
C THR A 91 -16.43 -6.93 1.63
N VAL A 92 -15.36 -7.11 0.88
CA VAL A 92 -13.99 -6.74 1.25
C VAL A 92 -13.48 -5.75 0.22
N ASP A 93 -13.15 -4.54 0.66
CA ASP A 93 -12.56 -3.48 -0.15
C ASP A 93 -11.21 -3.08 0.48
N SER A 94 -10.34 -4.07 0.57
CA SER A 94 -9.00 -3.97 1.17
C SER A 94 -8.14 -5.14 0.70
N SER A 95 -6.87 -5.19 1.12
CA SER A 95 -5.98 -6.32 0.87
C SER A 95 -6.09 -7.37 1.98
N PRO A 96 -6.06 -8.67 1.68
CA PRO A 96 -5.92 -9.71 2.69
C PRO A 96 -4.49 -9.79 3.20
N ILE A 97 -4.28 -10.59 4.24
CA ILE A 97 -2.94 -11.04 4.67
C ILE A 97 -2.86 -12.57 4.59
N TYR A 98 -1.64 -13.09 4.60
CA TYR A 98 -1.36 -14.52 4.53
C TYR A 98 -0.29 -14.93 5.53
N LEU A 99 -0.51 -16.06 6.20
CA LEU A 99 0.43 -16.65 7.15
C LEU A 99 0.64 -18.13 6.83
N HIS A 100 1.86 -18.47 6.45
CA HIS A 100 2.29 -19.83 6.16
C HIS A 100 2.40 -20.66 7.44
N ASP A 101 1.88 -21.91 7.45
CA ASP A 101 1.98 -22.84 8.59
C ASP A 101 1.55 -22.21 9.92
N ALA A 102 0.48 -21.41 9.95
CA ALA A 102 -0.02 -20.78 11.15
C ALA A 102 -0.83 -21.75 12.00
N LEU A 103 -0.68 -21.66 13.33
CA LEU A 103 -1.38 -22.56 14.24
C LEU A 103 -2.81 -22.05 14.51
N VAL A 104 -3.81 -22.73 13.94
CA VAL A 104 -5.24 -22.43 14.12
C VAL A 104 -5.98 -23.70 14.54
N GLY A 105 -6.80 -23.62 15.58
CA GLY A 105 -7.55 -24.79 16.08
C GLY A 105 -6.67 -25.94 16.54
N GLY A 106 -5.38 -25.72 16.81
CA GLY A 106 -4.41 -26.75 17.20
C GLY A 106 -3.73 -27.45 16.02
N ALA A 107 -3.99 -27.06 14.79
CA ALA A 107 -3.34 -27.58 13.58
C ALA A 107 -2.63 -26.47 12.80
N ALA A 108 -1.63 -26.83 12.01
CA ALA A 108 -0.95 -25.90 11.10
C ALA A 108 -1.78 -25.74 9.83
N HIS A 109 -1.95 -24.49 9.40
CA HIS A 109 -2.71 -24.09 8.22
C HIS A 109 -1.99 -22.97 7.46
N ASN A 110 -2.18 -22.92 6.18
CA ASN A 110 -1.88 -21.74 5.35
C ASN A 110 -3.08 -20.81 5.43
N VAL A 111 -2.95 -19.68 6.14
CA VAL A 111 -4.11 -18.89 6.57
C VAL A 111 -4.18 -17.56 5.83
N ILE A 112 -5.26 -17.34 5.11
CA ILE A 112 -5.67 -16.02 4.60
C ILE A 112 -6.52 -15.36 5.70
N VAL A 113 -6.22 -14.11 6.06
CA VAL A 113 -7.08 -13.29 6.92
C VAL A 113 -7.52 -12.04 6.19
N LEU A 114 -8.80 -11.73 6.28
CA LEU A 114 -9.40 -10.54 5.67
C LEU A 114 -10.45 -9.93 6.61
N THR A 115 -10.69 -8.62 6.43
CA THR A 115 -11.72 -7.88 7.17
C THR A 115 -12.75 -7.32 6.18
N THR A 116 -14.03 -7.57 6.43
CA THR A 116 -15.12 -7.04 5.61
C THR A 116 -15.38 -5.57 5.92
N THR A 117 -16.06 -4.87 5.03
CA THR A 117 -16.39 -3.44 5.17
C THR A 117 -17.22 -3.12 6.41
N TYR A 118 -17.87 -4.13 7.01
CA TYR A 118 -18.60 -3.99 8.27
C TYR A 118 -17.88 -4.62 9.47
N GLY A 119 -16.57 -4.87 9.35
CA GLY A 119 -15.70 -5.27 10.45
C GLY A 119 -15.71 -6.75 10.80
N LYS A 120 -16.45 -7.62 10.07
CA LYS A 120 -16.24 -9.07 10.26
C LYS A 120 -14.83 -9.42 9.79
N THR A 121 -14.11 -10.20 10.60
CA THR A 121 -12.79 -10.70 10.24
C THR A 121 -12.84 -12.21 10.12
N LEU A 122 -12.34 -12.73 9.00
CA LEU A 122 -12.37 -14.16 8.67
C LEU A 122 -10.94 -14.68 8.54
N ALA A 123 -10.70 -15.87 9.07
CA ALA A 123 -9.54 -16.69 8.71
C ALA A 123 -10.00 -17.85 7.83
N ILE A 124 -9.32 -18.04 6.72
CA ILE A 124 -9.64 -19.01 5.68
C ILE A 124 -8.38 -19.83 5.42
N ASP A 125 -8.51 -21.13 5.39
CA ASP A 125 -7.45 -22.04 4.98
C ASP A 125 -7.26 -21.94 3.47
N ALA A 126 -6.07 -21.53 3.03
CA ALA A 126 -5.78 -21.25 1.62
C ALA A 126 -5.84 -22.50 0.74
N ASP A 127 -5.46 -23.68 1.29
CA ASP A 127 -5.38 -24.93 0.55
C ASP A 127 -6.76 -25.58 0.36
N SER A 128 -7.55 -25.62 1.43
CA SER A 128 -8.90 -26.22 1.41
C SER A 128 -10.01 -25.21 1.12
N SER A 129 -9.71 -23.92 1.16
CA SER A 129 -10.67 -22.82 1.00
C SER A 129 -11.79 -22.81 2.05
N ARG A 130 -11.55 -23.39 3.23
CA ARG A 130 -12.54 -23.47 4.33
C ARG A 130 -12.32 -22.33 5.31
N THR A 131 -13.41 -21.71 5.76
CA THR A 131 -13.36 -20.76 6.88
C THR A 131 -12.98 -21.52 8.16
N LEU A 132 -11.89 -21.11 8.79
CA LEU A 132 -11.38 -21.64 10.05
C LEU A 132 -12.09 -20.99 11.24
N TRP A 133 -12.23 -19.66 11.21
CA TRP A 133 -12.99 -18.89 12.19
C TRP A 133 -13.51 -17.58 11.60
N THR A 134 -14.52 -17.02 12.24
CA THR A 134 -15.07 -15.70 11.94
C THR A 134 -15.27 -14.95 13.24
N PHE A 135 -14.73 -13.71 13.30
CA PHE A 135 -15.05 -12.73 14.30
C PHE A 135 -16.13 -11.78 13.77
N THR A 136 -17.10 -11.43 14.62
CA THR A 136 -18.11 -10.41 14.33
C THR A 136 -18.07 -9.38 15.45
N PRO A 137 -17.81 -8.09 15.17
CA PRO A 137 -17.70 -7.06 16.20
C PRO A 137 -19.04 -6.88 16.92
N SER A 138 -18.96 -6.52 18.21
CA SER A 138 -20.13 -6.13 18.98
C SER A 138 -20.80 -4.91 18.33
N GLY A 139 -22.12 -4.91 18.22
CA GLY A 139 -22.83 -3.82 17.56
C GLY A 139 -22.88 -3.88 16.04
N TYR A 140 -22.35 -4.92 15.39
CA TYR A 140 -22.38 -5.12 13.93
C TYR A 140 -23.72 -4.73 13.27
N GLN A 141 -24.84 -5.05 13.91
CA GLN A 141 -26.18 -4.78 13.40
C GLN A 141 -26.52 -3.27 13.32
N ASN A 142 -25.77 -2.42 14.03
CA ASN A 142 -26.03 -0.98 14.07
C ASN A 142 -25.58 -0.28 12.77
N TRP A 143 -24.61 -0.85 12.07
CA TRP A 143 -24.04 -0.24 10.86
C TRP A 143 -24.06 -1.15 9.62
N ALA A 144 -24.37 -2.43 9.76
CA ALA A 144 -24.39 -3.35 8.61
C ALA A 144 -25.42 -2.90 7.55
N GLY A 145 -24.97 -2.72 6.32
CA GLY A 145 -25.76 -2.21 5.20
C GLY A 145 -25.90 -0.69 5.14
N SER A 146 -25.22 0.05 6.04
CA SER A 146 -25.20 1.52 6.03
C SER A 146 -23.94 2.07 5.34
N ALA A 147 -23.86 3.41 5.21
CA ALA A 147 -22.67 4.10 4.73
C ALA A 147 -21.50 4.09 5.75
N GLN A 148 -21.74 3.67 6.99
CA GLN A 148 -20.69 3.56 8.01
C GLN A 148 -19.91 2.27 7.80
N ILE A 149 -18.72 2.38 7.20
CA ILE A 149 -17.88 1.29 6.71
C ILE A 149 -16.43 1.44 7.16
N THR A 150 -15.67 0.36 7.06
CA THR A 150 -14.19 0.37 7.14
C THR A 150 -13.58 -0.27 5.89
N THR A 151 -12.40 0.17 5.50
CA THR A 151 -11.62 -0.41 4.39
C THR A 151 -10.20 -0.79 4.84
N VAL A 152 -10.04 -1.02 6.14
CA VAL A 152 -8.76 -1.37 6.76
C VAL A 152 -8.34 -2.78 6.38
N SER A 153 -7.14 -2.93 5.82
CA SER A 153 -6.48 -4.24 5.72
C SER A 153 -6.03 -4.69 7.10
N PRO A 154 -6.27 -5.96 7.48
CA PRO A 154 -5.80 -6.49 8.75
C PRO A 154 -4.26 -6.56 8.79
N LEU A 155 -3.71 -6.73 9.99
CA LEU A 155 -2.27 -6.88 10.23
C LEU A 155 -2.02 -8.02 11.21
N ALA A 156 -1.07 -8.91 10.90
CA ALA A 156 -0.65 -9.97 11.80
C ALA A 156 0.41 -9.48 12.78
N ASP A 157 0.28 -9.85 14.04
CA ASP A 157 1.33 -9.62 15.04
C ASP A 157 2.62 -10.35 14.65
N PRO A 158 3.81 -9.74 14.76
CA PRO A 158 5.08 -10.39 14.46
C PRO A 158 5.33 -11.71 15.21
N ASP A 159 4.69 -11.89 16.37
CA ASP A 159 4.73 -13.14 17.13
C ASP A 159 3.77 -14.21 16.61
N ARG A 160 2.94 -13.87 15.58
CA ARG A 160 1.96 -14.76 14.94
C ARG A 160 0.95 -15.36 15.92
N ARG A 161 0.60 -14.62 16.98
CA ARG A 161 -0.38 -15.00 17.99
C ARG A 161 -1.69 -14.26 17.84
N PHE A 162 -1.64 -13.05 17.28
CA PHE A 162 -2.77 -12.17 17.12
C PHE A 162 -2.84 -11.59 15.71
N VAL A 163 -4.05 -11.15 15.36
CA VAL A 163 -4.34 -10.33 14.20
C VAL A 163 -5.04 -9.07 14.68
N TYR A 164 -4.67 -7.93 14.14
CA TYR A 164 -5.35 -6.65 14.38
C TYR A 164 -6.29 -6.35 13.22
N ALA A 165 -7.51 -5.94 13.54
CA ALA A 165 -8.55 -5.62 12.58
C ALA A 165 -9.36 -4.41 13.06
N ALA A 166 -10.12 -3.79 12.16
CA ALA A 166 -10.93 -2.61 12.46
C ALA A 166 -12.41 -2.85 12.25
N SER A 167 -13.23 -2.06 12.94
CA SER A 167 -14.69 -2.01 12.71
C SER A 167 -15.18 -0.57 12.51
N PRO A 168 -16.35 -0.39 11.90
CA PRO A 168 -16.89 0.94 11.56
C PRO A 168 -17.17 1.85 12.75
N ASP A 169 -17.27 1.32 13.97
CA ASP A 169 -17.42 2.10 15.21
C ASP A 169 -16.14 2.74 15.72
N GLY A 170 -15.07 2.69 14.92
CA GLY A 170 -13.79 3.32 15.24
C GLY A 170 -12.89 2.48 16.15
N LEU A 171 -13.22 1.19 16.36
CA LEU A 171 -12.43 0.29 17.18
C LEU A 171 -11.36 -0.46 16.36
N ILE A 172 -10.20 -0.61 16.98
CA ILE A 172 -9.18 -1.58 16.59
C ILE A 172 -9.27 -2.77 17.52
N HIS A 173 -9.48 -3.95 16.96
CA HIS A 173 -9.62 -5.22 17.64
C HIS A 173 -8.29 -5.98 17.63
N LYS A 174 -8.02 -6.72 18.69
CA LYS A 174 -6.91 -7.67 18.80
C LYS A 174 -7.48 -9.07 18.90
N LEU A 175 -7.35 -9.87 17.86
CA LEU A 175 -7.98 -11.17 17.71
C LEU A 175 -6.94 -12.29 17.84
N SER A 176 -7.23 -13.32 18.62
CA SER A 176 -6.38 -14.51 18.67
C SER A 176 -6.35 -15.20 17.31
N LEU A 177 -5.16 -15.38 16.74
CA LEU A 177 -5.01 -16.10 15.47
C LEU A 177 -5.50 -17.54 15.58
N ALA A 178 -5.33 -18.17 16.75
CA ALA A 178 -5.69 -19.57 16.97
C ALA A 178 -7.20 -19.86 16.89
N GLY A 179 -8.07 -18.87 17.07
CA GLY A 179 -9.52 -19.12 17.10
C GLY A 179 -10.41 -17.92 16.92
N GLY A 180 -9.86 -16.73 16.57
CA GLY A 180 -10.64 -15.53 16.29
C GLY A 180 -11.28 -14.86 17.52
N SER A 181 -10.97 -15.32 18.74
CA SER A 181 -11.49 -14.69 19.95
C SER A 181 -10.83 -13.33 20.18
N GLU A 182 -11.62 -12.34 20.59
CA GLU A 182 -11.13 -11.02 20.92
C GLU A 182 -10.36 -11.03 22.24
N ASP A 183 -9.17 -10.42 22.25
CA ASP A 183 -8.40 -10.14 23.46
C ASP A 183 -8.97 -8.87 24.11
N SER A 184 -9.49 -9.00 25.33
CA SER A 184 -10.00 -7.88 26.14
C SER A 184 -9.03 -7.47 27.25
N ALA A 185 -7.77 -7.93 27.20
CA ALA A 185 -6.78 -7.57 28.19
C ALA A 185 -6.27 -6.14 28.00
N GLY A 186 -6.04 -5.46 29.12
CA GLY A 186 -5.57 -4.08 29.10
C GLY A 186 -6.66 -3.09 28.64
N ALA A 187 -6.37 -2.36 27.55
CA ALA A 187 -7.30 -1.39 26.95
C ALA A 187 -7.88 -1.86 25.61
N TRP A 188 -7.76 -3.14 25.26
CA TRP A 188 -8.36 -3.70 24.04
C TRP A 188 -9.85 -3.97 24.20
N PRO A 189 -10.69 -3.79 23.14
CA PRO A 189 -10.39 -3.11 21.87
C PRO A 189 -10.20 -1.59 22.05
N VAL A 190 -9.50 -0.94 21.12
CA VAL A 190 -9.05 0.45 21.23
C VAL A 190 -9.81 1.37 20.30
N SER A 191 -10.47 2.40 20.82
CA SER A 191 -11.06 3.46 19.99
C SER A 191 -10.00 4.47 19.56
N ILE A 192 -9.97 4.80 18.27
CA ILE A 192 -9.04 5.78 17.67
C ILE A 192 -9.76 7.01 17.13
N THR A 193 -11.05 7.13 17.34
CA THR A 193 -11.86 8.33 17.02
C THR A 193 -12.85 8.59 18.12
N ARG A 194 -13.37 9.80 18.17
CA ARG A 194 -14.51 10.20 19.02
C ARG A 194 -15.78 10.48 18.22
N ASP A 195 -15.72 10.28 16.90
CA ASP A 195 -16.86 10.44 16.00
C ASP A 195 -16.76 9.47 14.81
N ALA A 196 -16.99 8.20 15.07
CA ALA A 196 -16.93 7.15 14.05
C ALA A 196 -18.02 7.27 12.97
N THR A 197 -18.96 8.19 13.12
CA THR A 197 -19.99 8.48 12.10
C THR A 197 -19.48 9.46 11.04
N HIS A 198 -18.44 10.22 11.33
CA HIS A 198 -17.79 11.13 10.39
C HIS A 198 -16.32 10.75 10.11
N GLU A 199 -15.63 10.13 11.07
CA GLU A 199 -14.24 9.67 10.92
C GLU A 199 -14.20 8.18 10.59
N LYS A 200 -13.84 7.86 9.36
CA LYS A 200 -13.70 6.49 8.85
C LYS A 200 -12.31 5.93 9.16
N LEU A 201 -12.24 4.65 9.51
CA LEU A 201 -11.01 3.89 9.45
C LEU A 201 -10.85 3.35 8.02
N GLY A 202 -10.01 4.00 7.23
CA GLY A 202 -9.90 3.75 5.79
C GLY A 202 -8.60 3.11 5.33
N SER A 203 -7.51 3.37 6.04
CA SER A 203 -6.17 2.96 5.65
C SER A 203 -5.68 1.72 6.40
N ALA A 204 -4.79 0.95 5.79
CA ALA A 204 -4.20 -0.25 6.39
C ALA A 204 -3.46 0.06 7.69
N LEU A 205 -3.57 -0.85 8.66
CA LEU A 205 -2.78 -0.82 9.88
C LEU A 205 -1.30 -1.02 9.56
N ASN A 206 -0.41 -0.42 10.36
CA ASN A 206 1.03 -0.61 10.26
C ASN A 206 1.64 -0.86 11.66
N ILE A 207 2.92 -1.16 11.69
CA ILE A 207 3.64 -1.48 12.92
C ILE A 207 5.03 -0.84 12.93
N ASP A 208 5.42 -0.27 14.08
CA ASP A 208 6.80 0.13 14.35
C ASP A 208 7.21 -0.39 15.74
N GLY A 209 8.06 -1.40 15.77
CA GLY A 209 8.52 -2.02 16.99
C GLY A 209 7.38 -2.58 17.84
N SER A 210 7.13 -1.99 19.02
CA SER A 210 6.08 -2.39 19.96
C SER A 210 4.72 -1.73 19.71
N ASP A 211 4.65 -0.81 18.76
CA ASP A 211 3.49 0.02 18.56
C ASP A 211 2.77 -0.31 17.24
N LEU A 212 1.47 -0.47 17.32
CA LEU A 212 0.56 -0.51 16.18
C LEU A 212 0.25 0.93 15.77
N ILE A 213 0.17 1.19 14.48
CA ILE A 213 -0.14 2.47 13.88
C ILE A 213 -1.50 2.37 13.19
N ALA A 214 -2.40 3.27 13.55
CA ALA A 214 -3.72 3.38 12.92
C ALA A 214 -4.00 4.83 12.55
N THR A 215 -4.82 5.03 11.52
CA THR A 215 -5.15 6.37 10.99
C THR A 215 -6.65 6.49 10.72
N THR A 216 -7.14 7.74 10.69
CA THR A 216 -8.52 8.07 10.32
C THR A 216 -8.58 8.89 9.04
N SER A 217 -9.74 8.81 8.39
CA SER A 217 -10.11 9.57 7.19
C SER A 217 -11.59 9.98 7.26
N GLY A 218 -12.11 10.63 6.20
CA GLY A 218 -13.55 10.89 6.02
C GLY A 218 -14.27 9.76 5.29
N TYR A 219 -15.59 9.85 5.26
CA TYR A 219 -16.44 9.04 4.40
C TYR A 219 -16.58 9.66 3.01
N PHE A 220 -17.01 8.88 2.03
CA PHE A 220 -17.31 9.38 0.70
C PHE A 220 -18.31 10.54 0.73
N GLY A 221 -17.99 11.61 0.00
CA GLY A 221 -18.78 12.84 -0.06
C GLY A 221 -18.49 13.84 1.06
N ASP A 222 -17.38 13.66 1.80
CA ASP A 222 -16.83 14.62 2.77
C ASP A 222 -17.84 15.21 3.74
N ALA A 223 -18.68 14.36 4.32
CA ALA A 223 -19.63 14.81 5.33
C ALA A 223 -18.89 15.42 6.52
N PRO A 224 -18.94 16.74 6.76
CA PRO A 224 -18.22 17.40 7.83
C PRO A 224 -18.87 17.07 9.19
N THR A 225 -18.12 17.04 10.27
CA THR A 225 -16.70 17.38 10.43
C THR A 225 -15.88 16.13 10.73
N TYR A 226 -14.79 15.96 10.04
CA TYR A 226 -13.83 14.89 10.30
C TYR A 226 -12.40 15.43 10.19
N GLN A 227 -11.40 14.63 10.57
CA GLN A 227 -10.02 14.90 10.26
C GLN A 227 -9.15 13.63 10.31
N GLY A 228 -7.95 13.71 9.75
CA GLY A 228 -6.94 12.68 9.89
C GLY A 228 -6.32 12.67 11.28
N HIS A 229 -6.28 11.49 11.91
CA HIS A 229 -5.49 11.22 13.10
C HIS A 229 -4.48 10.13 12.80
N VAL A 230 -3.28 10.23 13.38
CA VAL A 230 -2.35 9.12 13.53
C VAL A 230 -2.32 8.73 14.99
N VAL A 231 -2.52 7.46 15.28
CA VAL A 231 -2.55 6.95 16.65
C VAL A 231 -1.56 5.81 16.79
N LEU A 232 -0.68 5.90 17.79
CA LEU A 232 0.18 4.81 18.22
C LEU A 232 -0.47 4.06 19.38
N ILE A 233 -0.56 2.74 19.25
CA ILE A 233 -1.19 1.86 20.22
C ILE A 233 -0.18 0.80 20.66
N SER A 234 0.09 0.69 21.95
CA SER A 234 0.91 -0.40 22.49
C SER A 234 0.27 -1.75 22.19
N ARG A 235 0.92 -2.62 21.42
CA ARG A 235 0.43 -3.95 21.05
C ARG A 235 0.17 -4.83 22.27
N SER A 236 0.96 -4.67 23.33
CA SER A 236 0.82 -5.48 24.54
C SER A 236 -0.36 -5.08 25.42
N SER A 237 -0.63 -3.77 25.54
CA SER A 237 -1.58 -3.23 26.52
C SER A 237 -2.80 -2.53 25.94
N GLY A 238 -2.83 -2.20 24.64
CA GLY A 238 -3.87 -1.40 24.01
C GLY A 238 -3.83 0.10 24.41
N LYS A 239 -2.85 0.53 25.21
CA LYS A 239 -2.76 1.94 25.61
C LYS A 239 -2.24 2.79 24.46
N LEU A 240 -2.83 3.98 24.31
CA LEU A 240 -2.35 4.99 23.37
C LEU A 240 -0.97 5.49 23.81
N GLN A 241 -0.02 5.48 22.89
CA GLN A 241 1.37 5.95 23.10
C GLN A 241 1.59 7.33 22.48
N GLY A 242 0.81 7.70 21.49
CA GLY A 242 0.88 8.98 20.81
C GLY A 242 -0.33 9.24 19.95
N VAL A 243 -0.65 10.51 19.76
CA VAL A 243 -1.68 10.99 18.84
C VAL A 243 -1.13 12.22 18.11
N PHE A 244 -1.31 12.23 16.79
CA PHE A 244 -1.09 13.41 15.95
C PHE A 244 -2.38 13.69 15.17
N ASN A 245 -2.85 14.93 15.22
CA ASN A 245 -4.00 15.40 14.46
C ASN A 245 -3.47 16.20 13.26
N THR A 246 -4.00 15.96 12.07
CA THR A 246 -3.57 16.66 10.84
C THR A 246 -4.04 18.12 10.81
N LEU A 247 -5.16 18.40 11.50
CA LEU A 247 -5.63 19.74 11.82
C LEU A 247 -5.60 19.93 13.34
N CYS A 248 -5.41 21.17 13.80
CA CYS A 248 -5.19 21.46 15.23
C CYS A 248 -4.04 20.61 15.81
N ALA A 249 -2.92 20.45 15.07
CA ALA A 249 -1.79 19.56 15.40
C ALA A 249 -1.05 19.93 16.71
N ASN A 250 -1.36 21.06 17.31
CA ASN A 250 -0.92 21.43 18.65
C ASN A 250 -1.67 20.66 19.78
N ARG A 251 -2.77 19.96 19.46
CA ARG A 251 -3.47 19.07 20.37
C ARG A 251 -2.96 17.64 20.19
N ARG A 252 -2.61 16.97 21.28
CA ARG A 252 -1.92 15.66 21.27
C ARG A 252 -2.77 14.52 21.83
N THR A 253 -4.07 14.66 21.72
CA THR A 253 -5.05 13.65 22.16
C THR A 253 -6.09 13.47 21.06
N ILE A 254 -6.75 12.31 21.02
CA ILE A 254 -7.93 12.11 20.21
C ILE A 254 -8.98 13.12 20.64
N MET A 255 -9.47 13.90 19.71
CA MET A 255 -10.44 14.95 19.96
C MET A 255 -11.73 14.70 19.18
N VAL A 256 -12.82 15.34 19.62
CA VAL A 256 -14.05 15.42 18.81
C VAL A 256 -13.72 16.34 17.62
N PRO A 257 -13.90 15.90 16.36
CA PRO A 257 -13.50 16.67 15.17
C PRO A 257 -14.07 18.10 15.16
N SER A 258 -15.34 18.26 15.51
CA SER A 258 -16.02 19.57 15.58
C SER A 258 -15.43 20.55 16.62
N SER A 259 -14.50 20.10 17.47
CA SER A 259 -13.78 20.99 18.38
C SER A 259 -12.59 21.71 17.72
N CYS A 260 -12.20 21.32 16.49
CA CYS A 260 -11.27 22.06 15.63
C CYS A 260 -12.08 23.01 14.73
N ALA A 261 -11.48 24.16 14.38
CA ALA A 261 -12.16 25.14 13.53
C ALA A 261 -12.21 24.73 12.05
N GLN A 262 -11.32 23.81 11.65
CA GLN A 262 -11.19 23.30 10.29
C GLN A 262 -11.64 21.85 10.25
N SER A 263 -12.03 21.38 9.07
CA SER A 263 -12.43 20.00 8.75
C SER A 263 -11.54 19.46 7.63
N ASP A 264 -11.67 18.18 7.35
CA ASP A 264 -11.05 17.43 6.26
C ASP A 264 -9.62 16.97 6.60
N SER A 265 -8.63 17.06 5.69
CA SER A 265 -7.25 16.60 5.92
C SER A 265 -7.17 15.10 6.28
N ALA A 266 -7.94 14.28 5.58
CA ALA A 266 -7.96 12.82 5.75
C ALA A 266 -6.60 12.18 5.50
N ILE A 267 -6.32 11.07 6.20
CA ILE A 267 -5.27 10.12 5.78
C ILE A 267 -6.01 9.00 5.07
N LEU A 268 -6.22 9.17 3.76
CA LEU A 268 -7.18 8.35 3.01
C LEU A 268 -6.56 7.26 2.15
N SER A 269 -5.25 7.35 1.87
CA SER A 269 -4.55 6.34 1.08
C SER A 269 -4.69 4.93 1.66
N ARG A 270 -4.83 3.92 0.80
CA ARG A 270 -4.97 2.52 1.25
C ARG A 270 -3.76 2.03 2.07
N GLY A 271 -2.56 2.51 1.75
CA GLY A 271 -1.33 2.19 2.46
C GLY A 271 -1.23 2.82 3.85
N GLY A 272 -1.90 3.96 4.06
CA GLY A 272 -1.83 4.73 5.32
C GLY A 272 -0.42 5.18 5.67
N ALA A 273 -0.07 5.09 6.94
CA ALA A 273 1.26 5.45 7.38
C ALA A 273 2.33 4.48 6.85
N VAL A 274 3.46 5.02 6.41
CA VAL A 274 4.62 4.28 5.89
C VAL A 274 5.78 4.45 6.85
N VAL A 275 6.29 3.36 7.42
CA VAL A 275 7.41 3.39 8.36
C VAL A 275 8.73 3.44 7.59
N GLU A 276 9.64 4.34 7.97
CA GLU A 276 10.96 4.41 7.35
C GLU A 276 11.83 3.20 7.70
N PRO A 277 12.78 2.83 6.82
CA PRO A 277 13.72 1.75 7.12
C PRO A 277 14.48 2.00 8.44
N GLY A 278 14.45 1.00 9.33
CA GLY A 278 15.04 1.08 10.66
C GLY A 278 14.07 1.51 11.76
N GLY A 279 12.85 1.91 11.41
CA GLY A 279 11.84 2.36 12.39
C GLY A 279 12.11 3.74 12.98
N GLY A 280 11.28 4.13 13.94
CA GLY A 280 11.43 5.39 14.69
C GLY A 280 10.97 6.64 13.92
N ARG A 281 10.54 6.49 12.68
CA ARG A 281 9.93 7.54 11.85
C ARG A 281 8.91 6.96 10.90
N LEU A 282 7.89 7.74 10.62
CA LEU A 282 6.86 7.40 9.64
C LEU A 282 6.48 8.59 8.77
N LEU A 283 6.01 8.29 7.59
CA LEU A 283 5.44 9.23 6.63
C LEU A 283 3.94 9.02 6.57
N ILE A 284 3.21 10.12 6.49
CA ILE A 284 1.81 10.16 6.10
C ILE A 284 1.61 11.23 5.04
N ASP A 285 0.56 11.12 4.28
CA ASP A 285 0.03 12.18 3.44
C ASP A 285 -1.41 12.51 3.82
N THR A 286 -1.83 13.72 3.49
CA THR A 286 -3.14 14.26 3.84
C THR A 286 -3.88 14.72 2.61
N GLY A 287 -5.21 14.58 2.64
CA GLY A 287 -6.12 15.11 1.64
C GLY A 287 -6.35 16.61 1.78
N ASN A 288 -7.25 17.10 0.97
CA ASN A 288 -7.65 18.50 0.90
C ASN A 288 -8.10 19.03 2.27
N ALA A 289 -7.62 20.18 2.64
CA ALA A 289 -8.04 20.97 3.81
C ALA A 289 -7.26 22.28 3.89
N HIS A 290 -7.58 23.06 4.90
CA HIS A 290 -6.82 24.24 5.27
C HIS A 290 -5.35 23.91 5.60
N TRP A 291 -4.45 24.76 5.11
CA TRP A 291 -3.03 24.69 5.43
C TRP A 291 -2.52 26.03 6.00
N ASN A 292 -1.73 25.98 7.09
CA ASN A 292 -1.06 27.14 7.65
C ASN A 292 0.43 26.87 8.02
N GLY A 293 0.94 25.66 7.73
CA GLY A 293 2.32 25.25 8.00
C GLY A 293 2.68 25.06 9.48
N ALA A 294 1.77 25.33 10.40
CA ALA A 294 2.00 25.30 11.85
C ALA A 294 1.14 24.25 12.58
N THR A 295 -0.17 24.29 12.37
CA THR A 295 -1.14 23.41 13.05
C THR A 295 -2.08 22.70 12.10
N ASP A 296 -2.20 23.15 10.86
CA ASP A 296 -3.12 22.62 9.87
C ASP A 296 -2.35 22.24 8.61
N PHE A 297 -2.49 20.99 8.20
CA PHE A 297 -1.67 20.35 7.17
C PHE A 297 -2.55 19.65 6.12
N GLY A 298 -3.43 20.40 5.44
CA GLY A 298 -4.11 19.92 4.24
C GLY A 298 -3.12 19.75 3.08
N ASP A 299 -3.33 18.74 2.22
CA ASP A 299 -2.53 18.43 1.03
C ASP A 299 -1.02 18.39 1.30
N SER A 300 -0.61 17.68 2.34
CA SER A 300 0.76 17.67 2.82
C SER A 300 1.31 16.27 2.98
N VAL A 301 2.63 16.12 2.84
CA VAL A 301 3.38 14.95 3.31
C VAL A 301 4.09 15.32 4.60
N LEU A 302 3.92 14.51 5.63
CA LEU A 302 4.46 14.74 6.96
C LEU A 302 5.36 13.61 7.40
N GLU A 303 6.56 13.92 7.89
CA GLU A 303 7.42 12.98 8.61
C GLU A 303 7.22 13.17 10.11
N LEU A 304 6.81 12.09 10.78
CA LEU A 304 6.57 12.06 12.23
C LEU A 304 7.58 11.15 12.92
N ALA A 305 8.13 11.60 14.06
CA ALA A 305 9.02 10.78 14.88
C ALA A 305 8.21 9.86 15.80
N VAL A 306 8.65 8.61 15.95
CA VAL A 306 8.11 7.59 16.87
C VAL A 306 9.14 7.36 17.99
N PRO A 307 8.73 7.23 19.26
CA PRO A 307 7.38 7.46 19.79
C PRO A 307 7.03 8.96 19.89
N GLY A 308 5.78 9.26 20.18
CA GLY A 308 5.33 10.63 20.50
C GLY A 308 4.83 11.42 19.29
N LEU A 309 4.96 10.93 18.07
CA LEU A 309 4.41 11.49 16.82
C LEU A 309 4.73 13.00 16.65
N THR A 310 5.97 13.40 16.94
CA THR A 310 6.38 14.79 16.75
C THR A 310 6.70 15.06 15.30
N LEU A 311 6.10 16.12 14.73
CA LEU A 311 6.36 16.53 13.36
C LEU A 311 7.84 16.95 13.19
N ARG A 312 8.52 16.29 12.25
CA ARG A 312 9.94 16.51 11.92
C ARG A 312 10.08 17.46 10.74
N GLN A 313 9.41 17.16 9.67
CA GLN A 313 9.39 17.94 8.43
C GLN A 313 8.06 17.74 7.71
N ALA A 314 7.77 18.66 6.80
CA ALA A 314 6.59 18.62 5.95
C ALA A 314 6.94 19.05 4.53
N PHE A 315 6.16 18.57 3.58
CA PHE A 315 6.07 19.09 2.23
C PHE A 315 4.62 19.44 1.95
N THR A 316 4.38 20.59 1.35
CA THR A 316 3.08 21.01 0.84
C THR A 316 3.31 21.65 -0.53
N PRO A 317 2.57 21.29 -1.59
CA PRO A 317 2.79 21.81 -2.93
C PRO A 317 2.45 23.30 -3.04
N THR A 318 3.03 23.98 -4.02
CA THR A 318 2.79 25.41 -4.24
C THR A 318 1.38 25.74 -4.71
N ASP A 319 0.66 24.76 -5.21
CA ASP A 319 -0.71 24.82 -5.71
C ASP A 319 -1.75 24.32 -4.70
N GLN A 320 -1.39 24.20 -3.42
CA GLN A 320 -2.23 23.67 -2.34
C GLN A 320 -3.63 24.31 -2.25
N GLU A 321 -3.72 25.63 -2.37
CA GLU A 321 -5.02 26.32 -2.36
C GLU A 321 -5.93 25.86 -3.51
N THR A 322 -5.35 25.55 -4.68
CA THR A 322 -6.09 25.05 -5.84
C THR A 322 -6.54 23.60 -5.60
N LEU A 323 -5.66 22.76 -5.03
CA LEU A 323 -5.98 21.38 -4.69
C LEU A 323 -7.15 21.35 -3.69
N ASN A 324 -7.05 22.11 -2.61
CA ASN A 324 -8.09 22.21 -1.59
C ASN A 324 -9.42 22.72 -2.16
N ALA A 325 -9.40 23.74 -3.01
CA ALA A 325 -10.62 24.30 -3.58
C ALA A 325 -11.30 23.40 -4.63
N SER A 326 -10.58 22.41 -5.15
CA SER A 326 -11.04 21.53 -6.23
C SER A 326 -11.23 20.08 -5.81
N ASP A 327 -11.12 19.77 -4.51
CA ASP A 327 -11.19 18.40 -3.96
C ASP A 327 -10.17 17.45 -4.63
N LEU A 328 -8.94 17.94 -4.84
CA LEU A 328 -7.86 17.18 -5.49
C LEU A 328 -6.86 16.67 -4.45
N ASP A 329 -7.32 15.77 -3.57
CA ASP A 329 -6.52 15.18 -2.50
C ASP A 329 -5.11 14.77 -2.92
N LEU A 330 -4.09 15.43 -2.37
CA LEU A 330 -2.71 14.98 -2.51
C LEU A 330 -2.49 13.62 -1.87
N GLY A 331 -3.17 13.34 -0.76
CA GLY A 331 -3.02 12.14 0.05
C GLY A 331 -3.89 10.96 -0.38
N SER A 332 -4.30 10.86 -1.65
CA SER A 332 -5.06 9.69 -2.13
C SER A 332 -4.18 8.46 -2.39
N SER A 333 -2.85 8.63 -2.52
CA SER A 333 -1.88 7.53 -2.71
C SER A 333 -0.77 7.63 -1.67
N ALA A 334 -0.49 6.53 -0.94
CA ALA A 334 0.54 6.52 0.10
C ALA A 334 1.93 6.87 -0.44
N PRO A 335 2.78 7.57 0.33
CA PRO A 335 4.15 7.83 -0.05
C PRO A 335 4.94 6.53 -0.26
N ALA A 336 5.66 6.42 -1.38
CA ALA A 336 6.49 5.25 -1.66
C ALA A 336 7.98 5.57 -1.51
N LEU A 337 8.71 4.72 -0.78
CA LEU A 337 10.14 4.87 -0.49
C LEU A 337 10.98 4.31 -1.64
N LEU A 338 11.51 5.18 -2.50
CA LEU A 338 12.29 4.77 -3.67
C LEU A 338 13.73 4.36 -3.34
N GLY A 339 14.25 4.70 -2.15
CA GLY A 339 15.67 4.60 -1.81
C GLY A 339 16.47 5.80 -2.31
N GLU A 340 17.80 5.80 -2.08
CA GLU A 340 18.69 6.92 -2.46
C GLU A 340 18.17 8.30 -1.99
N ASP A 341 17.62 8.37 -0.78
CA ASP A 341 17.03 9.58 -0.22
C ASP A 341 15.85 10.12 -1.05
N ARG A 342 15.03 9.25 -1.65
CA ARG A 342 13.86 9.65 -2.45
C ARG A 342 12.60 8.95 -2.02
N ILE A 343 11.53 9.74 -2.02
CA ILE A 343 10.15 9.25 -1.97
C ILE A 343 9.37 9.79 -3.15
N VAL A 344 8.28 9.14 -3.49
CA VAL A 344 7.31 9.63 -4.46
C VAL A 344 5.91 9.53 -3.85
N LEU A 345 5.06 10.47 -4.21
CA LEU A 345 3.63 10.47 -3.91
C LEU A 345 2.88 11.03 -5.12
N ALA A 346 1.60 10.73 -5.17
CA ALA A 346 0.70 11.30 -6.15
C ALA A 346 -0.71 11.39 -5.56
N GLY A 347 -1.56 12.18 -6.17
CA GLY A 347 -2.91 12.41 -5.72
C GLY A 347 -3.93 12.45 -6.84
N LYS A 348 -5.12 12.95 -6.53
CA LYS A 348 -6.21 13.15 -7.50
C LYS A 348 -5.85 14.16 -8.60
N ASP A 349 -4.83 14.98 -8.42
CA ASP A 349 -4.37 15.93 -9.45
C ASP A 349 -3.60 15.26 -10.61
N GLY A 350 -3.39 13.94 -10.55
CA GLY A 350 -2.67 13.20 -11.57
C GLY A 350 -1.18 13.56 -11.69
N ILE A 351 -0.58 14.12 -10.64
CA ILE A 351 0.82 14.53 -10.64
C ILE A 351 1.61 13.72 -9.61
N MET A 352 2.58 12.96 -10.08
CA MET A 352 3.59 12.35 -9.21
C MET A 352 4.66 13.36 -8.82
N ARG A 353 4.96 13.46 -7.53
CA ARG A 353 5.97 14.36 -6.96
C ARG A 353 7.07 13.54 -6.31
N VAL A 354 8.31 13.70 -6.77
CA VAL A 354 9.49 13.09 -6.17
C VAL A 354 10.11 14.08 -5.20
N LEU A 355 10.27 13.66 -3.94
CA LEU A 355 10.84 14.48 -2.87
C LEU A 355 12.17 13.88 -2.39
N ALA A 356 13.02 14.72 -1.80
CA ALA A 356 14.15 14.26 -1.01
C ALA A 356 13.69 13.93 0.42
N LEU A 357 13.85 12.67 0.86
CA LEU A 357 13.41 12.23 2.19
C LEU A 357 14.10 13.01 3.31
N SER A 358 15.38 13.34 3.15
CA SER A 358 16.13 14.15 4.12
C SER A 358 15.70 15.62 4.17
N ARG A 359 14.96 16.11 3.17
CA ARG A 359 14.50 17.49 3.04
C ARG A 359 13.21 17.57 2.22
N LEU A 360 12.09 17.18 2.81
CA LEU A 360 10.81 17.08 2.09
C LEU A 360 10.46 18.37 1.34
N SER A 361 10.60 19.53 1.98
CA SER A 361 10.37 20.85 1.34
C SER A 361 11.56 21.37 0.52
N GLY A 362 12.58 20.55 0.25
CA GLY A 362 13.84 21.01 -0.37
C GLY A 362 14.69 21.93 0.50
N ARG A 363 14.25 22.24 1.72
CA ARG A 363 14.87 23.17 2.69
C ARG A 363 15.16 22.45 4.01
N PRO A 364 15.89 23.09 4.96
CA PRO A 364 16.09 22.50 6.30
C PRO A 364 14.77 22.14 6.97
N PRO A 365 14.72 21.10 7.81
CA PRO A 365 13.50 20.59 8.44
C PRO A 365 12.69 21.64 9.25
N SER A 366 13.33 22.71 9.69
CA SER A 366 12.65 23.84 10.37
C SER A 366 11.77 24.71 9.46
N SER A 367 11.89 24.57 8.13
CA SER A 367 11.19 25.43 7.14
C SER A 367 9.84 24.85 6.73
N ARG A 368 8.96 24.51 7.69
CA ARG A 368 7.66 23.86 7.45
C ARG A 368 6.59 24.78 6.83
N GLU A 369 6.77 26.08 6.98
CA GLU A 369 5.83 27.11 6.47
C GLU A 369 6.09 27.48 5.01
N THR A 370 6.92 26.71 4.31
CA THR A 370 7.26 26.98 2.91
C THR A 370 6.68 25.91 2.00
N LEU A 371 6.03 26.38 0.95
CA LEU A 371 5.46 25.53 -0.10
C LEU A 371 6.51 25.08 -1.11
N GLY A 372 6.28 23.91 -1.72
CA GLY A 372 7.10 23.35 -2.78
C GLY A 372 8.39 22.69 -2.28
N GLY A 373 9.28 22.38 -3.21
CA GLY A 373 10.59 21.77 -2.92
C GLY A 373 10.79 20.39 -3.54
N GLU A 374 9.88 19.97 -4.41
CA GLU A 374 9.97 18.72 -5.14
C GLU A 374 11.22 18.66 -6.05
N VAL A 375 11.88 17.52 -6.06
CA VAL A 375 13.01 17.23 -6.97
C VAL A 375 12.52 17.05 -8.40
N GLN A 376 11.30 16.52 -8.56
CA GLN A 376 10.69 16.25 -9.85
C GLN A 376 9.16 16.24 -9.75
N ARG A 377 8.50 16.77 -10.78
CA ARG A 377 7.07 16.59 -11.06
C ARG A 377 6.94 15.84 -12.39
N LEU A 378 6.05 14.88 -12.48
CA LEU A 378 5.73 14.15 -13.69
C LEU A 378 4.28 13.68 -13.63
N PRO A 379 3.60 13.49 -14.78
CA PRO A 379 2.23 13.01 -14.78
C PRO A 379 2.16 11.58 -14.23
N ALA A 380 1.05 11.24 -13.60
CA ALA A 380 0.66 9.87 -13.31
C ALA A 380 0.45 9.09 -14.61
N PRO A 381 0.48 7.74 -14.59
CA PRO A 381 0.22 6.94 -15.78
C PRO A 381 -1.12 7.32 -16.41
N GLY A 382 -1.15 7.51 -17.75
CA GLY A 382 -2.36 7.95 -18.43
C GLY A 382 -2.94 9.30 -18.00
N GLY A 383 -2.28 10.02 -17.09
CA GLY A 383 -2.73 11.31 -16.56
C GLY A 383 -3.97 11.23 -15.67
N GLY A 384 -4.26 10.04 -15.11
CA GLY A 384 -5.40 9.79 -14.24
C GLY A 384 -5.17 10.15 -12.78
N GLU A 385 -6.23 10.09 -11.99
CA GLU A 385 -6.18 10.19 -10.54
C GLU A 385 -5.50 8.94 -9.95
N LEU A 386 -4.70 9.10 -8.91
CA LEU A 386 -3.97 8.01 -8.29
C LEU A 386 -4.44 7.76 -6.87
N PHE A 387 -5.01 6.58 -6.63
CA PHE A 387 -5.56 6.14 -5.34
C PHE A 387 -4.82 4.93 -4.74
N THR A 388 -3.78 4.46 -5.41
CA THR A 388 -3.15 3.18 -5.11
C THR A 388 -1.70 3.34 -4.71
N ALA A 389 -1.18 2.39 -3.94
CA ALA A 389 0.22 2.37 -3.53
C ALA A 389 1.09 1.80 -4.65
N PRO A 390 2.23 2.42 -5.01
CA PRO A 390 3.17 1.85 -5.96
C PRO A 390 3.93 0.66 -5.39
N ALA A 391 4.27 -0.33 -6.23
CA ALA A 391 5.26 -1.35 -5.88
C ALA A 391 6.68 -0.86 -6.18
N VAL A 392 7.59 -0.97 -5.22
CA VAL A 392 8.98 -0.50 -5.36
C VAL A 392 9.96 -1.66 -5.32
N TRP A 393 10.40 -2.08 -6.49
CA TRP A 393 11.31 -3.20 -6.65
C TRP A 393 12.77 -2.74 -6.76
N ARG A 394 13.59 -3.19 -5.81
CA ARG A 394 15.02 -2.90 -5.77
C ARG A 394 15.80 -4.17 -6.03
N ARG A 395 16.51 -4.24 -7.15
CA ARG A 395 17.31 -5.38 -7.54
C ARG A 395 18.59 -4.94 -8.25
N ASP A 396 19.73 -5.57 -7.91
CA ASP A 396 21.03 -5.32 -8.53
C ASP A 396 21.40 -3.82 -8.61
N GLY A 397 21.14 -3.07 -7.53
CA GLY A 397 21.42 -1.64 -7.43
C GLY A 397 20.50 -0.75 -8.30
N ARG A 398 19.40 -1.30 -8.82
CA ARG A 398 18.39 -0.56 -9.58
C ARG A 398 17.09 -0.49 -8.81
N THR A 399 16.42 0.64 -8.89
CA THR A 399 15.05 0.81 -8.40
C THR A 399 14.11 0.92 -9.59
N THR A 400 13.10 0.05 -9.62
CA THR A 400 11.96 0.13 -10.54
C THR A 400 10.71 0.31 -9.71
N MET A 401 9.89 1.27 -10.05
CA MET A 401 8.58 1.51 -9.46
C MET A 401 7.51 1.11 -10.47
N PHE A 402 6.55 0.32 -10.03
CA PHE A 402 5.33 0.02 -10.78
C PHE A 402 4.18 0.76 -10.13
N VAL A 403 3.37 1.40 -10.95
CA VAL A 403 2.23 2.20 -10.50
C VAL A 403 1.09 2.02 -11.50
N ALA A 404 -0.13 2.01 -11.00
CA ALA A 404 -1.33 1.97 -11.81
C ALA A 404 -2.32 3.03 -11.31
N ASP A 405 -3.05 3.60 -12.22
CA ASP A 405 -4.15 4.52 -11.96
C ASP A 405 -5.44 4.05 -12.68
N GLU A 406 -6.44 4.89 -12.74
CA GLU A 406 -7.71 4.58 -13.39
C GLU A 406 -7.63 4.44 -14.92
N ASN A 407 -6.51 4.82 -15.55
CA ASN A 407 -6.34 4.84 -17.00
C ASN A 407 -5.24 3.90 -17.50
N ALA A 408 -4.18 3.69 -16.70
CA ALA A 408 -2.97 3.04 -17.16
C ALA A 408 -2.18 2.34 -16.05
N THR A 409 -1.33 1.42 -16.45
CA THR A 409 -0.28 0.82 -15.64
C THR A 409 1.08 1.14 -16.26
N ALA A 410 2.04 1.55 -15.42
CA ALA A 410 3.36 1.94 -15.88
C ALA A 410 4.50 1.43 -14.99
N ALA A 411 5.69 1.33 -15.57
CA ALA A 411 6.95 1.15 -14.85
C ALA A 411 7.86 2.36 -15.04
N TYR A 412 8.44 2.81 -13.95
CA TYR A 412 9.44 3.86 -13.94
C TYR A 412 10.76 3.33 -13.37
N VAL A 413 11.87 3.74 -13.94
CA VAL A 413 13.20 3.42 -13.41
C VAL A 413 13.82 4.65 -12.78
N MET A 414 14.42 4.50 -11.60
CA MET A 414 15.15 5.57 -10.96
C MET A 414 16.58 5.65 -11.48
N ARG A 415 17.00 6.84 -11.87
CA ARG A 415 18.37 7.16 -12.27
C ARG A 415 18.77 8.51 -11.70
N ARG A 416 19.87 8.57 -10.96
CA ARG A 416 20.39 9.80 -10.34
C ARG A 416 19.32 10.56 -9.56
N GLY A 417 18.52 9.82 -8.76
CA GLY A 417 17.46 10.38 -7.92
C GLY A 417 16.24 10.95 -8.65
N ARG A 418 16.01 10.57 -9.92
CA ARG A 418 14.84 10.94 -10.73
C ARG A 418 14.20 9.71 -11.35
N LEU A 419 12.89 9.76 -11.55
CA LEU A 419 12.10 8.74 -12.23
C LEU A 419 12.04 9.00 -13.73
N TYR A 420 12.18 7.93 -14.51
CA TYR A 420 12.04 7.93 -15.96
C TYR A 420 11.10 6.82 -16.37
N LEU A 421 10.13 7.11 -17.21
CA LEU A 421 9.21 6.13 -17.76
C LEU A 421 9.99 5.05 -18.52
N ALA A 422 9.79 3.80 -18.15
CA ALA A 422 10.35 2.64 -18.83
C ALA A 422 9.33 2.05 -19.82
N TRP A 423 8.10 1.90 -19.38
CA TRP A 423 6.97 1.50 -20.21
C TRP A 423 5.64 1.93 -19.56
N GLU A 424 4.61 2.06 -20.37
CA GLU A 424 3.23 2.34 -19.98
C GLU A 424 2.30 1.57 -20.91
N ASN A 425 1.14 1.17 -20.40
CA ASN A 425 0.04 0.62 -21.20
C ASN A 425 -1.27 1.34 -20.82
N HIS A 426 -2.38 0.99 -21.49
CA HIS A 426 -3.70 1.58 -21.25
C HIS A 426 -4.62 0.65 -20.44
N THR A 427 -4.06 -0.06 -19.47
CA THR A 427 -4.84 -0.92 -18.57
C THR A 427 -4.86 -0.27 -17.20
N ALA A 428 -6.04 0.11 -16.75
CA ALA A 428 -6.28 0.61 -15.40
C ALA A 428 -5.89 -0.44 -14.35
N GLY A 429 -5.58 -0.01 -13.13
CA GLY A 429 -5.25 -0.96 -12.08
C GLY A 429 -5.23 -0.36 -10.69
N THR A 430 -5.23 -1.25 -9.70
CA THR A 430 -5.03 -0.93 -8.28
C THR A 430 -3.56 -1.09 -7.91
N SER A 431 -3.25 -1.17 -6.60
CA SER A 431 -1.86 -1.29 -6.14
C SER A 431 -1.17 -2.51 -6.76
N PRO A 432 -0.12 -2.31 -7.58
CA PRO A 432 0.60 -3.40 -8.20
C PRO A 432 1.35 -4.25 -7.16
N VAL A 433 1.48 -5.54 -7.42
CA VAL A 433 2.24 -6.46 -6.58
C VAL A 433 3.32 -7.15 -7.41
N MET A 434 4.55 -7.10 -6.95
CA MET A 434 5.67 -7.80 -7.55
C MET A 434 6.04 -9.03 -6.73
N ALA A 435 5.90 -10.24 -7.29
CA ALA A 435 6.25 -11.47 -6.60
C ALA A 435 6.67 -12.58 -7.57
N GLY A 436 7.62 -13.42 -7.17
CA GLY A 436 8.11 -14.52 -8.00
C GLY A 436 8.67 -14.09 -9.37
N GLY A 437 9.09 -12.82 -9.50
CA GLY A 437 9.59 -12.26 -10.76
C GLY A 437 8.50 -11.83 -11.75
N LEU A 438 7.23 -11.82 -11.35
CA LEU A 438 6.09 -11.35 -12.14
C LEU A 438 5.42 -10.16 -11.44
N LEU A 439 4.79 -9.29 -12.24
CA LEU A 439 4.01 -8.15 -11.78
C LEU A 439 2.52 -8.49 -11.95
N TYR A 440 1.74 -8.26 -10.89
CA TYR A 440 0.30 -8.52 -10.82
C TYR A 440 -0.42 -7.20 -10.58
N VAL A 441 -1.45 -6.91 -11.37
CA VAL A 441 -2.24 -5.68 -11.28
C VAL A 441 -3.72 -6.04 -11.42
N TYR A 442 -4.49 -5.79 -10.37
CA TYR A 442 -5.95 -5.97 -10.43
C TYR A 442 -6.58 -4.79 -11.17
N GLU A 443 -7.43 -5.08 -12.13
CA GLU A 443 -8.21 -4.10 -12.90
C GLU A 443 -9.63 -4.03 -12.29
N PRO A 444 -10.00 -2.93 -11.62
CA PRO A 444 -11.21 -2.91 -10.80
C PRO A 444 -12.51 -2.78 -11.60
N SER A 445 -12.48 -2.24 -12.81
CA SER A 445 -13.69 -1.94 -13.59
C SER A 445 -14.24 -3.16 -14.34
N ALA A 446 -13.37 -3.86 -15.07
CA ALA A 446 -13.74 -5.07 -15.82
C ALA A 446 -13.47 -6.36 -15.02
N GLY A 447 -12.78 -6.24 -13.90
CA GLY A 447 -12.37 -7.35 -13.04
C GLY A 447 -11.21 -8.17 -13.58
N GLY A 448 -10.54 -8.85 -12.65
CA GLY A 448 -9.43 -9.76 -12.92
C GLY A 448 -8.05 -9.15 -12.77
N ILE A 449 -7.04 -10.01 -12.70
CA ILE A 449 -5.66 -9.64 -12.46
C ILE A 449 -4.85 -9.81 -13.73
N TYR A 450 -4.29 -8.72 -14.24
CA TYR A 450 -3.33 -8.77 -15.34
C TYR A 450 -1.94 -9.10 -14.79
N VAL A 451 -1.25 -10.03 -15.45
CA VAL A 451 0.09 -10.48 -15.05
C VAL A 451 1.09 -10.13 -16.16
N TYR A 452 2.21 -9.53 -15.75
CA TYR A 452 3.23 -9.02 -16.66
C TYR A 452 4.62 -9.55 -16.32
N HIS A 453 5.48 -9.64 -17.33
CA HIS A 453 6.92 -9.54 -17.04
C HIS A 453 7.27 -8.09 -16.69
N PRO A 454 8.08 -7.84 -15.65
CA PRO A 454 8.31 -6.47 -15.15
C PRO A 454 8.94 -5.50 -16.17
N GLY A 455 9.53 -6.02 -17.23
CA GLY A 455 10.13 -5.23 -18.32
C GLY A 455 9.21 -4.99 -19.52
N SER A 456 7.93 -5.41 -19.49
CA SER A 456 7.04 -5.39 -20.66
C SER A 456 5.67 -4.79 -20.33
N PRO A 457 5.14 -3.89 -21.18
CA PRO A 457 3.76 -3.38 -21.03
C PRO A 457 2.69 -4.41 -21.44
N SER A 458 3.06 -5.49 -22.09
CA SER A 458 2.10 -6.50 -22.57
C SER A 458 1.88 -7.57 -21.51
N PRO A 459 0.63 -7.86 -21.10
CA PRO A 459 0.34 -8.92 -20.17
C PRO A 459 0.63 -10.29 -20.78
N ILE A 460 1.10 -11.22 -19.93
CA ILE A 460 1.33 -12.62 -20.29
C ILE A 460 0.13 -13.51 -19.90
N ALA A 461 -0.70 -13.04 -18.97
CA ALA A 461 -1.92 -13.70 -18.54
C ALA A 461 -2.93 -12.68 -18.00
N LYS A 462 -4.21 -13.08 -17.99
CA LYS A 462 -5.26 -12.45 -17.21
C LYS A 462 -5.93 -13.53 -16.35
N LEU A 463 -5.82 -13.42 -15.03
CA LEU A 463 -6.57 -14.25 -14.10
C LEU A 463 -8.00 -13.67 -14.00
N PRO A 464 -9.05 -14.50 -14.15
CA PRO A 464 -10.41 -14.00 -14.16
C PRO A 464 -10.86 -13.53 -12.77
N GLY A 465 -11.67 -12.49 -12.72
CA GLY A 465 -12.24 -11.93 -11.50
C GLY A 465 -13.46 -11.08 -11.82
N ALA A 466 -14.19 -10.64 -10.79
CA ALA A 466 -15.28 -9.69 -10.91
C ALA A 466 -14.80 -8.24 -10.71
N PRO A 467 -15.60 -7.24 -11.08
CA PRO A 467 -15.33 -5.84 -10.73
C PRO A 467 -15.23 -5.64 -9.21
N GLY A 468 -14.41 -4.67 -8.82
CA GLY A 468 -14.21 -4.27 -7.43
C GLY A 468 -14.00 -2.76 -7.31
N HIS A 469 -13.09 -2.37 -6.40
CA HIS A 469 -12.78 -0.97 -6.18
C HIS A 469 -11.26 -0.79 -6.05
N TRP A 470 -10.76 -0.49 -4.84
CA TRP A 470 -9.34 -0.31 -4.56
C TRP A 470 -8.69 -1.54 -3.88
N ASN A 471 -9.28 -2.72 -4.10
CA ASN A 471 -8.72 -4.00 -3.67
C ASN A 471 -7.32 -4.20 -4.27
N SER A 472 -6.48 -4.97 -3.60
CA SER A 472 -5.16 -5.35 -4.12
C SER A 472 -4.91 -6.81 -3.85
N PRO A 473 -4.37 -7.58 -4.81
CA PRO A 473 -4.00 -8.95 -4.59
C PRO A 473 -2.83 -9.08 -3.61
N ILE A 474 -2.68 -10.27 -3.05
CA ILE A 474 -1.41 -10.73 -2.51
C ILE A 474 -0.94 -11.94 -3.31
N VAL A 475 0.37 -12.10 -3.42
CA VAL A 475 0.98 -13.21 -4.18
C VAL A 475 2.08 -13.83 -3.34
N VAL A 476 1.83 -15.01 -2.83
CA VAL A 476 2.69 -15.63 -1.83
C VAL A 476 2.49 -17.14 -1.81
N ASP A 477 3.54 -17.92 -1.58
CA ASP A 477 3.47 -19.35 -1.27
C ASP A 477 2.58 -20.17 -2.25
N GLY A 478 2.76 -19.95 -3.56
CA GLY A 478 1.98 -20.63 -4.60
C GLY A 478 0.55 -20.11 -4.81
N HIS A 479 0.16 -19.04 -4.11
CA HIS A 479 -1.19 -18.49 -4.18
C HIS A 479 -1.22 -17.06 -4.71
N VAL A 480 -2.25 -16.74 -5.50
CA VAL A 480 -2.71 -15.37 -5.77
C VAL A 480 -4.09 -15.24 -5.12
N VAL A 481 -4.24 -14.28 -4.23
CA VAL A 481 -5.47 -14.09 -3.46
C VAL A 481 -5.99 -12.68 -3.68
N GLU A 482 -7.22 -12.56 -4.19
CA GLU A 482 -7.87 -11.27 -4.49
C GLU A 482 -9.29 -11.24 -3.92
N PRO A 483 -9.59 -10.37 -2.96
CA PRO A 483 -10.96 -10.07 -2.60
C PRO A 483 -11.57 -9.11 -3.63
N GLU A 484 -12.84 -9.33 -3.96
CA GLU A 484 -13.57 -8.53 -4.93
C GLU A 484 -14.76 -7.84 -4.26
N GLY A 485 -14.89 -6.55 -4.46
CA GLY A 485 -16.00 -5.78 -3.94
C GLY A 485 -15.71 -4.30 -3.85
N ASN A 486 -16.78 -3.54 -3.68
CA ASN A 486 -16.76 -2.09 -3.49
C ASN A 486 -17.51 -1.76 -2.19
N ALA A 487 -16.81 -1.12 -1.26
CA ALA A 487 -17.40 -0.73 0.02
C ALA A 487 -18.60 0.23 -0.13
N ASN A 488 -18.57 1.07 -1.17
CA ASN A 488 -19.63 2.06 -1.44
C ASN A 488 -20.92 1.43 -1.99
N ASP A 489 -20.90 0.15 -2.37
CA ASP A 489 -22.13 -0.60 -2.73
C ASP A 489 -22.94 -1.02 -1.51
N HIS A 490 -22.38 -0.89 -0.31
CA HIS A 490 -23.01 -1.26 0.98
C HIS A 490 -23.51 -2.70 1.02
N SER A 491 -22.89 -3.61 0.25
CA SER A 491 -23.30 -5.00 0.16
C SER A 491 -22.90 -5.79 1.41
N LEU A 492 -23.76 -6.73 1.80
CA LEU A 492 -23.52 -7.70 2.88
C LEU A 492 -22.90 -9.01 2.39
N SER A 493 -22.51 -9.07 1.13
CA SER A 493 -21.83 -10.22 0.52
C SER A 493 -20.66 -9.75 -0.34
N GLY A 494 -19.66 -10.59 -0.50
CA GLY A 494 -18.49 -10.36 -1.33
C GLY A 494 -17.96 -11.67 -1.89
N THR A 495 -16.86 -11.56 -2.61
CA THR A 495 -16.18 -12.69 -3.25
C THR A 495 -14.68 -12.65 -2.92
N LEU A 496 -14.09 -13.82 -2.80
CA LEU A 496 -12.64 -14.00 -2.72
C LEU A 496 -12.21 -14.97 -3.81
N GLU A 497 -11.28 -14.54 -4.62
CA GLU A 497 -10.60 -15.39 -5.60
C GLU A 497 -9.31 -15.93 -5.00
N ILE A 498 -9.11 -17.24 -5.11
CA ILE A 498 -7.87 -17.93 -4.74
C ILE A 498 -7.39 -18.69 -5.96
N PHE A 499 -6.22 -18.32 -6.47
CA PHE A 499 -5.54 -19.06 -7.53
C PHE A 499 -4.34 -19.76 -6.93
N SER A 500 -4.11 -21.03 -7.26
CA SER A 500 -2.98 -21.80 -6.73
C SER A 500 -2.23 -22.52 -7.84
N ALA A 501 -0.90 -22.55 -7.73
CA ALA A 501 -0.06 -23.48 -8.48
C ALA A 501 -0.42 -24.88 -8.05
N GLY A 502 -0.70 -25.77 -9.01
CA GLY A 502 -1.08 -27.16 -8.78
C GLY A 502 0.05 -28.01 -8.21
#